data_c0a36b36a02ee0c3cca09d0a8bca1710
#
_entry.id   c0a36b36a02ee0c3cca09d0a8bca1710
#
_cell.length_a   1.000
_cell.length_b   1.000
_cell.length_c   1.000
_cell.angle_alpha   90.00
_cell.angle_beta   90.00
_cell.angle_gamma   90.00
#
_symmetry.space_group_name_H-M   'P 1'
#
loop_
_entity.id
_entity.type
_entity.pdbx_description
1 polymer ?
#
loop_
_entity_poly.entity_id
_entity_poly.type
_entity_poly.pdbx_seq_one_letter_code
_entity_poly.pdbx_strand_id
1 'polypeptide(L)'
;MTKVLFLIPNLAHGGAEKVLVNLANNMDKTKFDVTVQTLFDVGVNRQYLNSDVKYIGGFKRMPRGNTYVMKLFSPEKLYKHFIRDNYDIIVSYLEGPTARILSGCTNTNTKLVSWIHIEQHTKELASKSFRSYKEALDCYSKFDRTVCVSDTVKDDFESIFDTKKPVEVLYNTNESEKIKKLSDEKADDVDFSKDTINIISVAKIVPSKGYDRLMKIHKKLIEENIKSHIYILGIGEEKEKYEKYLAENNLTDTFTFLGYRDNPYKYVKKADLYVCSSRREGFSTAVTEALIVGTPVVSTNCSGAYELLGKNNEYGIVTENNEDALYEGIKKMLTTPNLLEAYAAKAKERGKAFSTEKTVKAVEEMLLSI
;
A
#
# COMPACT_ATOMS: atom_id res chain seq x y z
N MET A 1 30.12 -4.58 -2.29
CA MET A 1 28.74 -4.38 -2.73
C MET A 1 27.89 -5.45 -2.06
N THR A 2 26.92 -5.04 -1.27
CA THR A 2 26.06 -5.96 -0.46
C THR A 2 25.03 -6.63 -1.36
N LYS A 3 25.00 -7.95 -1.39
CA LYS A 3 24.03 -8.74 -2.17
C LYS A 3 22.72 -8.86 -1.39
N VAL A 4 21.66 -8.26 -1.91
CA VAL A 4 20.35 -8.25 -1.27
C VAL A 4 19.32 -8.97 -2.13
N LEU A 5 18.62 -9.94 -1.53
CA LEU A 5 17.48 -10.60 -2.14
C LEU A 5 16.17 -10.13 -1.47
N PHE A 6 15.24 -9.65 -2.27
CA PHE A 6 13.84 -9.46 -1.86
C PHE A 6 12.99 -10.63 -2.38
N LEU A 7 12.45 -11.43 -1.47
CA LEU A 7 11.54 -12.52 -1.79
C LEU A 7 10.09 -12.08 -1.57
N ILE A 8 9.28 -12.15 -2.61
CA ILE A 8 7.85 -11.79 -2.59
C ILE A 8 7.02 -12.92 -3.24
N PRO A 9 5.75 -13.14 -2.85
CA PRO A 9 4.94 -14.18 -3.47
C PRO A 9 4.78 -14.04 -4.98
N ASN A 10 4.50 -12.85 -5.48
CA ASN A 10 4.34 -12.52 -6.90
C ASN A 10 4.45 -11.00 -7.12
N LEU A 11 4.39 -10.52 -8.36
CA LEU A 11 4.36 -9.11 -8.72
C LEU A 11 3.03 -8.71 -9.38
N ALA A 12 1.90 -9.13 -8.79
CA ALA A 12 0.56 -8.82 -9.27
C ALA A 12 0.17 -7.34 -9.08
N HIS A 13 -1.10 -7.00 -9.32
CA HIS A 13 -1.65 -5.66 -9.09
C HIS A 13 -1.87 -5.38 -7.60
N GLY A 14 -0.82 -5.13 -6.84
CA GLY A 14 -0.90 -4.79 -5.41
C GLY A 14 -0.04 -3.58 -5.06
N GLY A 15 -0.36 -2.94 -3.92
CA GLY A 15 0.41 -1.80 -3.41
C GLY A 15 1.82 -2.21 -2.99
N ALA A 16 1.95 -3.31 -2.25
CA ALA A 16 3.24 -3.81 -1.77
C ALA A 16 4.17 -4.22 -2.93
N GLU A 17 3.61 -4.84 -3.97
CA GLU A 17 4.36 -5.23 -5.17
C GLU A 17 4.91 -4.01 -5.92
N LYS A 18 4.10 -2.96 -6.06
CA LYS A 18 4.53 -1.68 -6.66
C LYS A 18 5.61 -1.01 -5.82
N VAL A 19 5.43 -1.00 -4.49
CA VAL A 19 6.41 -0.43 -3.55
C VAL A 19 7.75 -1.16 -3.62
N LEU A 20 7.75 -2.50 -3.71
CA LEU A 20 8.99 -3.25 -3.90
C LEU A 20 9.71 -2.88 -5.20
N VAL A 21 8.98 -2.78 -6.31
CA VAL A 21 9.55 -2.38 -7.60
C VAL A 21 10.15 -0.97 -7.50
N ASN A 22 9.43 -0.02 -6.89
CA ASN A 22 9.92 1.33 -6.68
C ASN A 22 11.20 1.34 -5.83
N LEU A 23 11.22 0.60 -4.72
CA LEU A 23 12.39 0.47 -3.87
C LEU A 23 13.57 -0.13 -4.64
N ALA A 24 13.37 -1.31 -5.23
CA ALA A 24 14.43 -2.03 -5.95
C ALA A 24 15.05 -1.20 -7.08
N ASN A 25 14.24 -0.45 -7.82
CA ASN A 25 14.71 0.41 -8.91
C ASN A 25 15.55 1.59 -8.42
N ASN A 26 15.25 2.14 -7.24
CA ASN A 26 15.86 3.37 -6.74
C ASN A 26 16.97 3.17 -5.69
N MET A 27 17.26 1.94 -5.26
CA MET A 27 18.41 1.64 -4.40
C MET A 27 19.72 1.94 -5.12
N ASP A 28 20.72 2.40 -4.37
CA ASP A 28 22.06 2.73 -4.86
C ASP A 28 22.81 1.46 -5.34
N LYS A 29 22.92 1.29 -6.67
CA LYS A 29 23.53 0.14 -7.30
C LYS A 29 25.06 0.11 -7.16
N THR A 30 25.67 1.16 -6.63
CA THR A 30 27.10 1.13 -6.27
C THR A 30 27.33 0.45 -4.93
N LYS A 31 26.31 0.41 -4.07
CA LYS A 31 26.35 -0.21 -2.74
C LYS A 31 25.69 -1.58 -2.69
N PHE A 32 24.60 -1.76 -3.46
CA PHE A 32 23.75 -2.95 -3.41
C PHE A 32 23.64 -3.67 -4.75
N ASP A 33 23.85 -4.99 -4.75
CA ASP A 33 23.48 -5.90 -5.84
C ASP A 33 22.08 -6.44 -5.53
N VAL A 34 21.07 -5.87 -6.18
CA VAL A 34 19.67 -6.11 -5.84
C VAL A 34 19.06 -7.22 -6.70
N THR A 35 18.54 -8.23 -6.05
CA THR A 35 17.75 -9.31 -6.68
C THR A 35 16.31 -9.26 -6.15
N VAL A 36 15.33 -9.33 -7.05
CA VAL A 36 13.93 -9.55 -6.72
C VAL A 36 13.56 -10.96 -7.17
N GLN A 37 13.08 -11.78 -6.24
CA GLN A 37 12.62 -13.14 -6.53
C GLN A 37 11.16 -13.33 -6.17
N THR A 38 10.40 -13.98 -7.06
CA THR A 38 9.01 -14.35 -6.79
C THR A 38 8.85 -15.83 -6.57
N LEU A 39 7.88 -16.24 -5.73
CA LEU A 39 7.48 -17.66 -5.63
C LEU A 39 6.71 -18.10 -6.88
N PHE A 40 5.91 -17.17 -7.42
CA PHE A 40 5.10 -17.39 -8.62
C PHE A 40 5.42 -16.26 -9.63
N ASP A 41 5.87 -16.66 -10.83
CA ASP A 41 6.21 -15.73 -11.92
C ASP A 41 4.93 -15.23 -12.62
N VAL A 42 4.12 -14.52 -11.87
CA VAL A 42 2.86 -13.93 -12.32
C VAL A 42 2.77 -12.46 -11.87
N GLY A 43 2.15 -11.64 -12.70
CA GLY A 43 1.85 -10.24 -12.36
C GLY A 43 2.46 -9.22 -13.30
N VAL A 44 1.81 -8.06 -13.34
CA VAL A 44 2.13 -6.97 -14.27
C VAL A 44 3.26 -6.07 -13.79
N ASN A 45 3.53 -6.01 -12.49
CA ASN A 45 4.55 -5.10 -11.95
C ASN A 45 5.97 -5.49 -12.35
N ARG A 46 6.20 -6.74 -12.79
CA ARG A 46 7.51 -7.18 -13.30
C ARG A 46 8.03 -6.33 -14.46
N GLN A 47 7.17 -5.88 -15.37
CA GLN A 47 7.57 -5.05 -16.52
C GLN A 47 8.18 -3.70 -16.13
N TYR A 48 7.96 -3.24 -14.90
CA TYR A 48 8.48 -1.98 -14.38
C TYR A 48 9.81 -2.10 -13.62
N LEU A 49 10.35 -3.33 -13.47
CA LEU A 49 11.70 -3.50 -12.93
C LEU A 49 12.75 -3.00 -13.94
N ASN A 50 13.68 -2.20 -13.48
CA ASN A 50 14.81 -1.73 -14.28
C ASN A 50 15.75 -2.91 -14.63
N SER A 51 16.47 -2.77 -15.74
CA SER A 51 17.36 -3.82 -16.25
C SER A 51 18.58 -4.11 -15.35
N ASP A 52 18.91 -3.21 -14.42
CA ASP A 52 19.98 -3.33 -13.43
C ASP A 52 19.53 -4.07 -12.16
N VAL A 53 18.24 -4.43 -12.04
CA VAL A 53 17.69 -5.27 -10.98
C VAL A 53 17.59 -6.71 -11.47
N LYS A 54 18.33 -7.62 -10.82
CA LYS A 54 18.24 -9.05 -11.15
C LYS A 54 16.85 -9.59 -10.78
N TYR A 55 16.17 -10.26 -11.71
CA TYR A 55 14.88 -10.90 -11.47
C TYR A 55 14.97 -12.42 -11.56
N ILE A 56 14.37 -13.12 -10.58
CA ILE A 56 14.25 -14.58 -10.56
C ILE A 56 12.78 -14.96 -10.44
N GLY A 57 12.19 -15.47 -11.50
CA GLY A 57 10.81 -15.98 -11.51
C GLY A 57 10.72 -17.37 -10.91
N GLY A 58 9.73 -17.60 -10.07
CA GLY A 58 9.40 -18.92 -9.53
C GLY A 58 8.50 -19.74 -10.46
N PHE A 59 7.48 -20.39 -9.89
CA PHE A 59 6.54 -21.20 -10.67
C PHE A 59 5.67 -20.33 -11.59
N LYS A 60 5.46 -20.74 -12.84
CA LYS A 60 4.67 -20.00 -13.83
C LYS A 60 3.16 -19.92 -13.52
N ARG A 61 2.67 -20.71 -12.57
CA ARG A 61 1.26 -20.74 -12.17
C ARG A 61 1.14 -20.71 -10.66
N MET A 62 0.17 -19.98 -10.14
CA MET A 62 -0.14 -19.90 -8.72
C MET A 62 -1.40 -20.74 -8.45
N PRO A 63 -1.28 -22.03 -8.04
CA PRO A 63 -2.43 -22.86 -7.76
C PRO A 63 -3.16 -22.39 -6.50
N ARG A 64 -4.48 -22.54 -6.46
CA ARG A 64 -5.27 -22.30 -5.24
C ARG A 64 -4.79 -23.27 -4.15
N GLY A 65 -4.69 -22.79 -2.92
CA GLY A 65 -4.22 -23.62 -1.79
C GLY A 65 -2.71 -23.86 -1.74
N ASN A 66 -1.89 -23.14 -2.53
CA ASN A 66 -0.42 -23.26 -2.51
C ASN A 66 0.18 -23.18 -1.11
N THR A 67 -0.35 -22.33 -0.24
CA THR A 67 0.10 -22.19 1.16
C THR A 67 -0.10 -23.48 1.96
N TYR A 68 -1.18 -24.22 1.73
CA TYR A 68 -1.40 -25.50 2.40
C TYR A 68 -0.39 -26.55 1.93
N VAL A 69 -0.09 -26.59 0.63
CA VAL A 69 0.93 -27.49 0.09
C VAL A 69 2.31 -27.17 0.69
N MET A 70 2.67 -25.91 0.81
CA MET A 70 3.94 -25.51 1.42
C MET A 70 4.06 -25.98 2.88
N LYS A 71 2.96 -26.08 3.64
CA LYS A 71 2.97 -26.59 5.02
C LYS A 71 3.41 -28.06 5.14
N LEU A 72 3.34 -28.84 4.07
CA LEU A 72 3.81 -30.24 4.07
C LEU A 72 5.34 -30.33 4.18
N PHE A 73 6.05 -29.30 3.77
CA PHE A 73 7.52 -29.25 3.79
C PHE A 73 8.03 -28.43 4.98
N SER A 74 9.23 -28.78 5.49
CA SER A 74 9.88 -27.97 6.50
C SER A 74 10.39 -26.64 5.91
N PRO A 75 10.58 -25.58 6.73
CA PRO A 75 11.18 -24.33 6.26
C PRO A 75 12.52 -24.54 5.56
N GLU A 76 13.40 -25.40 6.09
CA GLU A 76 14.72 -25.68 5.53
C GLU A 76 14.64 -26.30 4.12
N LYS A 77 13.68 -27.22 3.90
CA LYS A 77 13.45 -27.82 2.58
C LYS A 77 12.94 -26.77 1.58
N LEU A 78 12.03 -25.91 2.02
CA LEU A 78 11.52 -24.80 1.20
C LEU A 78 12.64 -23.81 0.88
N TYR A 79 13.44 -23.40 1.86
CA TYR A 79 14.58 -22.50 1.65
C TYR A 79 15.53 -23.06 0.59
N LYS A 80 16.01 -24.29 0.73
CA LYS A 80 16.90 -24.95 -0.23
C LYS A 80 16.30 -25.09 -1.63
N HIS A 81 14.98 -25.19 -1.75
CA HIS A 81 14.29 -25.27 -3.03
C HIS A 81 14.23 -23.91 -3.74
N PHE A 82 13.88 -22.85 -3.01
CA PHE A 82 13.67 -21.52 -3.58
C PHE A 82 14.94 -20.70 -3.67
N ILE A 83 15.82 -20.76 -2.67
CA ILE A 83 17.02 -19.92 -2.57
C ILE A 83 18.24 -20.74 -2.97
N ARG A 84 18.83 -20.44 -4.12
CA ARG A 84 19.94 -21.20 -4.71
C ARG A 84 21.26 -20.48 -4.68
N ASP A 85 21.22 -19.15 -4.68
CA ASP A 85 22.41 -18.28 -4.63
C ASP A 85 22.69 -17.85 -3.17
N ASN A 86 23.90 -17.33 -2.94
CA ASN A 86 24.30 -16.75 -1.65
C ASN A 86 24.07 -15.24 -1.66
N TYR A 87 23.45 -14.76 -0.59
CA TYR A 87 23.17 -13.35 -0.35
C TYR A 87 23.66 -12.94 1.03
N ASP A 88 24.08 -11.69 1.17
CA ASP A 88 24.47 -11.11 2.45
C ASP A 88 23.21 -10.84 3.28
N ILE A 89 22.13 -10.33 2.62
CA ILE A 89 20.85 -10.03 3.26
C ILE A 89 19.70 -10.62 2.42
N ILE A 90 18.75 -11.25 3.08
CA ILE A 90 17.53 -11.74 2.45
C ILE A 90 16.30 -11.17 3.16
N VAL A 91 15.43 -10.53 2.38
CA VAL A 91 14.23 -9.85 2.86
C VAL A 91 12.99 -10.65 2.47
N SER A 92 12.19 -11.05 3.46
CA SER A 92 10.82 -11.52 3.25
C SER A 92 9.93 -10.30 3.05
N TYR A 93 9.63 -9.94 1.82
CA TYR A 93 8.93 -8.69 1.51
C TYR A 93 7.41 -8.81 1.52
N LEU A 94 6.87 -9.69 2.33
CA LEU A 94 5.48 -9.77 2.79
C LEU A 94 5.42 -10.77 3.94
N GLU A 95 4.41 -10.63 4.79
CA GLU A 95 4.13 -11.59 5.86
C GLU A 95 3.72 -12.96 5.32
N GLY A 96 3.93 -13.99 6.10
CA GLY A 96 3.41 -15.34 5.87
C GLY A 96 4.33 -16.26 5.07
N PRO A 97 4.02 -16.67 3.81
CA PRO A 97 4.74 -17.74 3.13
C PRO A 97 6.22 -17.48 2.93
N THR A 98 6.60 -16.28 2.56
CA THR A 98 7.99 -15.87 2.35
C THR A 98 8.78 -15.87 3.65
N ALA A 99 8.19 -15.39 4.75
CA ALA A 99 8.81 -15.46 6.08
C ALA A 99 9.05 -16.91 6.51
N ARG A 100 8.07 -17.80 6.29
CA ARG A 100 8.23 -19.22 6.59
C ARG A 100 9.35 -19.87 5.77
N ILE A 101 9.48 -19.54 4.49
CA ILE A 101 10.55 -20.03 3.63
C ILE A 101 11.91 -19.55 4.14
N LEU A 102 12.07 -18.24 4.37
CA LEU A 102 13.35 -17.65 4.75
C LEU A 102 13.81 -18.05 6.15
N SER A 103 12.89 -18.35 7.07
CA SER A 103 13.25 -18.89 8.39
C SER A 103 13.96 -20.24 8.32
N GLY A 104 13.95 -20.90 7.16
CA GLY A 104 14.71 -22.12 6.88
C GLY A 104 16.18 -21.91 6.52
N CYS A 105 16.66 -20.68 6.48
CA CYS A 105 18.07 -20.36 6.25
C CYS A 105 18.94 -20.94 7.34
N THR A 106 19.99 -21.68 6.94
CA THR A 106 20.97 -22.28 7.85
C THR A 106 22.34 -21.60 7.76
N ASN A 107 22.50 -20.64 6.84
CA ASN A 107 23.73 -19.86 6.71
C ASN A 107 23.74 -18.73 7.75
N THR A 108 24.61 -18.82 8.75
CA THR A 108 24.71 -17.83 9.84
C THR A 108 25.32 -16.49 9.41
N ASN A 109 25.94 -16.43 8.24
CA ASN A 109 26.48 -15.20 7.67
C ASN A 109 25.42 -14.37 6.92
N THR A 110 24.29 -14.98 6.56
CA THR A 110 23.19 -14.31 5.87
C THR A 110 22.25 -13.67 6.88
N LYS A 111 22.01 -12.37 6.76
CA LYS A 111 21.06 -11.63 7.58
C LYS A 111 19.64 -11.76 7.04
N LEU A 112 18.67 -11.93 7.93
CA LEU A 112 17.27 -12.10 7.58
C LEU A 112 16.45 -10.91 8.05
N VAL A 113 15.68 -10.33 7.13
CA VAL A 113 14.73 -9.24 7.41
C VAL A 113 13.32 -9.70 7.05
N SER A 114 12.35 -9.52 7.95
CA SER A 114 10.93 -9.67 7.64
C SER A 114 10.29 -8.30 7.42
N TRP A 115 9.35 -8.21 6.47
CA TRP A 115 8.63 -6.98 6.16
C TRP A 115 7.13 -7.21 6.23
N ILE A 116 6.45 -6.45 7.09
CA ILE A 116 5.04 -6.60 7.42
C ILE A 116 4.27 -5.43 6.84
N HIS A 117 3.31 -5.73 5.95
CA HIS A 117 2.57 -4.73 5.18
C HIS A 117 1.15 -4.49 5.68
N ILE A 118 0.62 -5.34 6.57
CA ILE A 118 -0.77 -5.22 7.04
C ILE A 118 -0.92 -5.81 8.44
N GLU A 119 -1.80 -5.22 9.25
CA GLU A 119 -2.20 -5.77 10.54
C GLU A 119 -2.80 -7.16 10.41
N GLN A 120 -2.41 -8.07 11.26
CA GLN A 120 -2.89 -9.44 11.31
C GLN A 120 -4.03 -9.63 12.31
N HIS A 121 -4.14 -8.73 13.31
CA HIS A 121 -5.16 -8.65 14.36
C HIS A 121 -5.23 -9.83 15.31
N THR A 122 -5.01 -11.06 14.86
CA THR A 122 -5.09 -12.24 15.72
C THR A 122 -3.99 -13.26 15.41
N LYS A 123 -3.67 -14.08 16.41
CA LYS A 123 -2.71 -15.19 16.27
C LYS A 123 -3.11 -16.16 15.17
N GLU A 124 -4.40 -16.41 15.01
CA GLU A 124 -4.96 -17.30 13.99
C GLU A 124 -4.72 -16.76 12.59
N LEU A 125 -4.96 -15.47 12.38
CA LEU A 125 -4.73 -14.82 11.07
C LEU A 125 -3.24 -14.77 10.75
N ALA A 126 -2.41 -14.35 11.70
CA ALA A 126 -0.97 -14.25 11.56
C ALA A 126 -0.28 -15.59 11.29
N SER A 127 -0.87 -16.70 11.76
CA SER A 127 -0.32 -18.04 11.56
C SER A 127 -0.90 -18.81 10.39
N LYS A 128 -1.79 -18.23 9.58
CA LYS A 128 -2.43 -18.94 8.44
C LYS A 128 -1.44 -19.60 7.47
N SER A 129 -0.26 -19.04 7.29
CA SER A 129 0.78 -19.58 6.40
C SER A 129 1.71 -20.58 7.07
N PHE A 130 1.56 -20.80 8.36
CA PHE A 130 2.35 -21.70 9.19
C PHE A 130 1.52 -22.90 9.62
N ARG A 131 2.16 -23.95 10.15
CA ARG A 131 1.46 -25.13 10.67
C ARG A 131 0.75 -24.83 11.99
N SER A 132 1.29 -23.90 12.78
CA SER A 132 0.76 -23.46 14.06
C SER A 132 1.28 -22.06 14.39
N TYR A 133 0.66 -21.40 15.38
CA TYR A 133 1.19 -20.14 15.94
C TYR A 133 2.60 -20.31 16.52
N LYS A 134 2.89 -21.45 17.15
CA LYS A 134 4.24 -21.73 17.65
C LYS A 134 5.27 -21.76 16.52
N GLU A 135 4.98 -22.43 15.39
CA GLU A 135 5.87 -22.39 14.21
C GLU A 135 6.03 -20.96 13.69
N ALA A 136 4.96 -20.15 13.66
CA ALA A 136 5.05 -18.75 13.22
C ALA A 136 5.99 -17.94 14.12
N LEU A 137 5.83 -18.04 15.44
CA LEU A 137 6.69 -17.39 16.43
C LEU A 137 8.15 -17.83 16.27
N ASP A 138 8.39 -19.14 16.18
CA ASP A 138 9.73 -19.69 15.98
C ASP A 138 10.36 -19.20 14.66
N CYS A 139 9.56 -19.06 13.60
CA CYS A 139 10.02 -18.53 12.31
C CYS A 139 10.39 -17.04 12.42
N TYR A 140 9.50 -16.19 12.94
CA TYR A 140 9.77 -14.75 13.05
C TYR A 140 10.92 -14.44 14.03
N SER A 141 11.12 -15.26 15.06
CA SER A 141 12.25 -15.13 16.01
C SER A 141 13.64 -15.34 15.37
N LYS A 142 13.70 -15.94 14.18
CA LYS A 142 14.96 -16.14 13.44
C LYS A 142 15.39 -14.91 12.63
N PHE A 143 14.49 -13.96 12.40
CA PHE A 143 14.84 -12.76 11.67
C PHE A 143 15.69 -11.83 12.54
N ASP A 144 16.73 -11.25 11.96
CA ASP A 144 17.59 -10.28 12.65
C ASP A 144 16.86 -8.96 12.89
N ARG A 145 15.92 -8.62 11.99
CA ARG A 145 15.11 -7.40 12.05
C ARG A 145 13.74 -7.61 11.41
N THR A 146 12.73 -6.94 11.96
CA THR A 146 11.39 -6.84 11.35
C THR A 146 11.12 -5.38 10.99
N VAL A 147 10.67 -5.13 9.77
CA VAL A 147 10.21 -3.83 9.29
C VAL A 147 8.69 -3.87 9.19
N CYS A 148 8.04 -2.84 9.71
CA CYS A 148 6.60 -2.60 9.57
C CYS A 148 6.38 -1.31 8.77
N VAL A 149 5.32 -1.26 7.97
CA VAL A 149 5.05 -0.10 7.11
C VAL A 149 4.40 1.08 7.84
N SER A 150 3.97 0.88 9.09
CA SER A 150 3.36 1.90 9.95
C SER A 150 3.50 1.53 11.42
N ASP A 151 3.33 2.51 12.33
CA ASP A 151 3.33 2.28 13.78
C ASP A 151 2.19 1.32 14.18
N THR A 152 1.00 1.48 13.59
CA THR A 152 -0.13 0.58 13.86
C THR A 152 0.14 -0.87 13.45
N VAL A 153 0.81 -1.09 12.31
CA VAL A 153 1.25 -2.43 11.88
C VAL A 153 2.33 -2.98 12.83
N LYS A 154 3.23 -2.12 13.31
CA LYS A 154 4.24 -2.50 14.30
C LYS A 154 3.60 -2.92 15.62
N ASP A 155 2.71 -2.09 16.16
CA ASP A 155 2.02 -2.37 17.43
C ASP A 155 1.23 -3.68 17.34
N ASP A 156 0.52 -3.91 16.22
CA ASP A 156 -0.19 -5.16 15.96
C ASP A 156 0.78 -6.36 15.92
N PHE A 157 1.90 -6.26 15.18
CA PHE A 157 2.89 -7.32 15.08
C PHE A 157 3.50 -7.63 16.46
N GLU A 158 3.91 -6.63 17.21
CA GLU A 158 4.50 -6.80 18.56
C GLU A 158 3.49 -7.37 19.57
N SER A 159 2.19 -7.05 19.42
CA SER A 159 1.12 -7.63 20.24
C SER A 159 0.91 -9.12 20.01
N ILE A 160 1.20 -9.58 18.77
CA ILE A 160 1.01 -10.98 18.35
C ILE A 160 2.30 -11.79 18.60
N PHE A 161 3.46 -11.22 18.23
CA PHE A 161 4.75 -11.92 18.24
C PHE A 161 5.77 -11.26 19.15
N ASP A 162 6.09 -11.93 20.26
CA ASP A 162 7.19 -11.54 21.15
C ASP A 162 8.51 -12.17 20.67
N THR A 163 9.08 -11.62 19.59
CA THR A 163 10.30 -12.16 18.97
C THR A 163 11.60 -11.78 19.68
N LYS A 164 11.57 -10.81 20.59
CA LYS A 164 12.75 -10.19 21.24
C LYS A 164 13.77 -9.62 20.25
N LYS A 165 13.37 -9.38 19.02
CA LYS A 165 14.19 -8.83 17.93
C LYS A 165 13.76 -7.39 17.62
N PRO A 166 14.65 -6.54 17.09
CA PRO A 166 14.28 -5.18 16.72
C PRO A 166 13.14 -5.14 15.70
N VAL A 167 12.14 -4.30 15.98
CA VAL A 167 11.03 -3.98 15.10
C VAL A 167 11.05 -2.46 14.84
N GLU A 168 11.09 -2.06 13.58
CA GLU A 168 11.13 -0.64 13.20
C GLU A 168 10.12 -0.32 12.10
N VAL A 169 9.82 0.96 11.94
CA VAL A 169 8.89 1.44 10.94
C VAL A 169 9.66 2.08 9.79
N LEU A 170 9.44 1.57 8.57
CA LEU A 170 9.93 2.18 7.33
C LEU A 170 8.77 2.37 6.36
N TYR A 171 8.56 3.61 5.93
CA TYR A 171 7.46 3.95 5.04
C TYR A 171 7.67 3.43 3.62
N ASN A 172 6.56 3.15 2.95
CA ASN A 172 6.53 2.69 1.58
C ASN A 172 7.24 3.67 0.63
N THR A 173 8.10 3.14 -0.24
CA THR A 173 8.80 3.93 -1.27
C THR A 173 7.88 4.20 -2.44
N ASN A 174 7.68 5.49 -2.74
CA ASN A 174 6.98 5.97 -3.93
C ASN A 174 7.98 6.72 -4.84
N GLU A 175 7.77 6.66 -6.16
CA GLU A 175 8.59 7.40 -7.13
C GLU A 175 8.12 8.86 -7.22
N SER A 176 8.39 9.66 -6.17
CA SER A 176 7.83 11.01 -5.99
C SER A 176 8.07 11.95 -7.17
N GLU A 177 9.25 11.95 -7.77
CA GLU A 177 9.56 12.82 -8.91
C GLU A 177 8.84 12.38 -10.18
N LYS A 178 8.71 11.07 -10.41
CA LYS A 178 7.91 10.51 -11.50
C LYS A 178 6.42 10.81 -11.32
N ILE A 179 5.90 10.68 -10.09
CA ILE A 179 4.52 11.02 -9.75
C ILE A 179 4.24 12.48 -10.06
N LYS A 180 5.09 13.41 -9.63
CA LYS A 180 4.98 14.84 -9.93
C LYS A 180 4.98 15.10 -11.44
N LYS A 181 5.95 14.54 -12.16
CA LYS A 181 6.05 14.69 -13.64
C LYS A 181 4.79 14.20 -14.33
N LEU A 182 4.31 13.00 -13.98
CA LEU A 182 3.09 12.41 -14.58
C LEU A 182 1.83 13.19 -14.19
N SER A 183 1.81 13.83 -13.01
CA SER A 183 0.68 14.63 -12.57
C SER A 183 0.51 15.94 -13.36
N ASP A 184 1.55 16.40 -14.05
CA ASP A 184 1.51 17.59 -14.90
C ASP A 184 0.94 17.31 -16.30
N GLU A 185 0.72 16.05 -16.65
CA GLU A 185 0.07 15.69 -17.90
C GLU A 185 -1.40 16.12 -17.93
N LYS A 186 -1.92 16.37 -19.13
CA LYS A 186 -3.33 16.76 -19.30
C LYS A 186 -4.26 15.57 -19.05
N ALA A 187 -5.36 15.80 -18.36
CA ALA A 187 -6.47 14.85 -18.17
C ALA A 187 -7.67 15.28 -19.02
N ASP A 188 -7.48 15.34 -20.35
CA ASP A 188 -8.48 15.90 -21.28
C ASP A 188 -9.63 14.92 -21.58
N ASP A 189 -9.52 13.67 -21.11
CA ASP A 189 -10.54 12.62 -21.22
C ASP A 189 -11.58 12.61 -20.10
N VAL A 190 -11.46 13.54 -19.13
CA VAL A 190 -12.41 13.74 -18.03
C VAL A 190 -12.69 15.21 -17.87
N ASP A 191 -13.96 15.57 -17.93
CA ASP A 191 -14.40 16.94 -17.67
C ASP A 191 -14.55 17.16 -16.17
N PHE A 192 -13.55 17.80 -15.56
CA PHE A 192 -13.63 18.30 -14.19
C PHE A 192 -14.35 19.63 -14.18
N SER A 193 -15.66 19.60 -13.91
CA SER A 193 -16.48 20.83 -13.87
C SER A 193 -15.96 21.82 -12.83
N LYS A 194 -15.91 23.08 -13.23
CA LYS A 194 -15.53 24.19 -12.32
C LYS A 194 -16.65 24.61 -11.39
N ASP A 195 -17.89 24.20 -11.67
CA ASP A 195 -19.07 24.56 -10.89
C ASP A 195 -19.42 23.53 -9.81
N THR A 196 -18.66 22.45 -9.74
CA THR A 196 -18.82 21.37 -8.75
C THR A 196 -17.49 21.06 -8.08
N ILE A 197 -17.53 20.62 -6.83
CA ILE A 197 -16.33 20.13 -6.14
C ILE A 197 -16.03 18.71 -6.62
N ASN A 198 -14.85 18.52 -7.19
CA ASN A 198 -14.41 17.25 -7.77
C ASN A 198 -13.69 16.40 -6.71
N ILE A 199 -14.32 15.31 -6.32
CA ILE A 199 -13.79 14.37 -5.33
C ILE A 199 -13.25 13.14 -6.07
N ILE A 200 -12.08 12.67 -5.68
CA ILE A 200 -11.45 11.50 -6.31
C ILE A 200 -11.05 10.43 -5.30
N SER A 201 -11.11 9.17 -5.72
CA SER A 201 -10.53 8.04 -5.00
C SER A 201 -9.90 7.05 -5.97
N VAL A 202 -8.77 6.48 -5.58
CA VAL A 202 -8.01 5.53 -6.41
C VAL A 202 -7.77 4.25 -5.64
N ALA A 203 -8.46 3.18 -5.99
CA ALA A 203 -8.26 1.84 -5.41
C ALA A 203 -8.96 0.75 -6.23
N LYS A 204 -8.70 -0.52 -5.90
CA LYS A 204 -9.51 -1.65 -6.39
C LYS A 204 -10.98 -1.51 -5.94
N ILE A 205 -11.92 -1.86 -6.78
CA ILE A 205 -13.36 -1.82 -6.45
C ILE A 205 -13.74 -3.14 -5.75
N VAL A 206 -13.42 -3.20 -4.45
CA VAL A 206 -13.65 -4.35 -3.56
C VAL A 206 -14.24 -3.87 -2.22
N PRO A 207 -14.93 -4.74 -1.44
CA PRO A 207 -15.61 -4.34 -0.21
C PRO A 207 -14.73 -3.61 0.82
N SER A 208 -13.45 -4.00 0.93
CA SER A 208 -12.52 -3.39 1.90
C SER A 208 -12.21 -1.92 1.62
N LYS A 209 -12.46 -1.41 0.41
CA LYS A 209 -12.23 -0.02 0.02
C LYS A 209 -13.41 0.92 0.32
N GLY A 210 -14.58 0.36 0.72
CA GLY A 210 -15.67 1.13 1.29
C GLY A 210 -16.39 2.07 0.32
N TYR A 211 -16.39 1.77 -0.98
CA TYR A 211 -17.10 2.61 -1.96
C TYR A 211 -18.62 2.57 -1.79
N ASP A 212 -19.17 1.50 -1.22
CA ASP A 212 -20.58 1.40 -0.85
C ASP A 212 -21.00 2.50 0.13
N ARG A 213 -20.18 2.79 1.16
CA ARG A 213 -20.44 3.91 2.08
C ARG A 213 -20.18 5.26 1.44
N LEU A 214 -19.19 5.37 0.56
CA LEU A 214 -18.92 6.63 -0.13
C LEU A 214 -20.06 7.05 -1.06
N MET A 215 -20.73 6.09 -1.72
CA MET A 215 -21.93 6.36 -2.51
C MET A 215 -23.11 6.86 -1.66
N LYS A 216 -23.33 6.28 -0.47
CA LYS A 216 -24.36 6.74 0.46
C LYS A 216 -24.05 8.15 1.00
N ILE A 217 -22.79 8.40 1.31
CA ILE A 217 -22.32 9.75 1.71
C ILE A 217 -22.58 10.74 0.59
N HIS A 218 -22.25 10.38 -0.66
CA HIS A 218 -22.49 11.25 -1.80
C HIS A 218 -23.98 11.59 -1.97
N LYS A 219 -24.86 10.59 -1.79
CA LYS A 219 -26.31 10.81 -1.81
C LYS A 219 -26.73 11.88 -0.78
N LYS A 220 -26.26 11.77 0.47
CA LYS A 220 -26.52 12.76 1.53
C LYS A 220 -26.02 14.17 1.15
N LEU A 221 -24.82 14.27 0.55
CA LEU A 221 -24.27 15.56 0.10
C LEU A 221 -25.16 16.22 -0.97
N ILE A 222 -25.62 15.44 -1.95
CA ILE A 222 -26.52 15.94 -3.01
C ILE A 222 -27.87 16.35 -2.43
N GLU A 223 -28.47 15.57 -1.51
CA GLU A 223 -29.71 15.90 -0.81
C GLU A 223 -29.60 17.20 -0.01
N GLU A 224 -28.42 17.53 0.48
CA GLU A 224 -28.11 18.81 1.16
C GLU A 224 -27.70 19.94 0.19
N ASN A 225 -27.85 19.75 -1.12
CA ASN A 225 -27.47 20.71 -2.17
C ASN A 225 -25.97 21.07 -2.19
N ILE A 226 -25.09 20.17 -1.69
CA ILE A 226 -23.64 20.33 -1.82
C ILE A 226 -23.24 19.78 -3.19
N LYS A 227 -22.99 20.71 -4.13
CA LYS A 227 -22.62 20.37 -5.51
C LYS A 227 -21.24 19.70 -5.55
N SER A 228 -21.24 18.37 -5.74
CA SER A 228 -20.01 17.59 -5.83
C SER A 228 -20.13 16.48 -6.88
N HIS A 229 -19.01 16.08 -7.43
CA HIS A 229 -18.89 14.92 -8.32
C HIS A 229 -17.80 13.98 -7.81
N ILE A 230 -18.10 12.70 -7.72
CA ILE A 230 -17.12 11.69 -7.27
C ILE A 230 -16.61 10.88 -8.46
N TYR A 231 -15.30 10.80 -8.57
CA TYR A 231 -14.60 9.99 -9.57
C TYR A 231 -13.85 8.84 -8.90
N ILE A 232 -14.08 7.60 -9.35
CA ILE A 232 -13.37 6.42 -8.86
C ILE A 232 -12.47 5.86 -9.95
N LEU A 233 -11.16 5.82 -9.68
CA LEU A 233 -10.19 5.17 -10.53
C LEU A 233 -9.87 3.78 -9.98
N GLY A 234 -10.14 2.76 -10.79
CA GLY A 234 -9.86 1.38 -10.44
C GLY A 234 -10.81 0.40 -11.11
N ILE A 235 -10.54 -0.87 -10.91
CA ILE A 235 -11.35 -2.01 -11.35
C ILE A 235 -11.58 -2.96 -10.19
N GLY A 236 -12.62 -3.75 -10.24
CA GLY A 236 -12.90 -4.78 -9.23
C GLY A 236 -14.28 -5.39 -9.37
N GLU A 237 -14.51 -6.44 -8.60
CA GLU A 237 -15.69 -7.30 -8.69
C GLU A 237 -16.99 -6.64 -8.24
N GLU A 238 -16.93 -5.59 -7.42
CA GLU A 238 -18.12 -4.89 -6.91
C GLU A 238 -18.65 -3.81 -7.89
N LYS A 239 -17.98 -3.54 -9.02
CA LYS A 239 -18.33 -2.42 -9.90
C LYS A 239 -19.76 -2.48 -10.40
N GLU A 240 -20.19 -3.61 -10.95
CA GLU A 240 -21.55 -3.77 -11.51
C GLU A 240 -22.65 -3.55 -10.45
N LYS A 241 -22.44 -4.08 -9.25
CA LYS A 241 -23.32 -3.88 -8.11
C LYS A 241 -23.43 -2.40 -7.71
N TYR A 242 -22.31 -1.67 -7.76
CA TYR A 242 -22.26 -0.26 -7.40
C TYR A 242 -22.90 0.62 -8.50
N GLU A 243 -22.68 0.32 -9.77
CA GLU A 243 -23.36 1.02 -10.89
C GLU A 243 -24.88 0.86 -10.81
N LYS A 244 -25.37 -0.32 -10.44
CA LYS A 244 -26.80 -0.54 -10.19
C LYS A 244 -27.33 0.34 -9.05
N TYR A 245 -26.61 0.42 -7.92
CA TYR A 245 -26.98 1.29 -6.80
C TYR A 245 -27.04 2.77 -7.22
N LEU A 246 -26.07 3.25 -8.00
CA LEU A 246 -26.05 4.63 -8.50
C LEU A 246 -27.28 4.93 -9.37
N ALA A 247 -27.65 4.01 -10.28
CA ALA A 247 -28.83 4.16 -11.13
C ALA A 247 -30.13 4.18 -10.31
N GLU A 248 -30.29 3.28 -9.34
CA GLU A 248 -31.45 3.22 -8.47
C GLU A 248 -31.63 4.46 -7.57
N ASN A 249 -30.53 5.22 -7.33
CA ASN A 249 -30.55 6.43 -6.49
C ASN A 249 -30.35 7.73 -7.27
N ASN A 250 -30.42 7.73 -8.61
CA ASN A 250 -30.25 8.91 -9.48
C ASN A 250 -28.92 9.64 -9.25
N LEU A 251 -27.80 8.89 -9.07
CA LEU A 251 -26.47 9.42 -8.82
C LEU A 251 -25.53 9.28 -10.02
N THR A 252 -25.97 8.72 -11.13
CA THR A 252 -25.14 8.44 -12.33
C THR A 252 -24.49 9.68 -12.92
N ASP A 253 -25.14 10.84 -12.81
CA ASP A 253 -24.64 12.11 -13.36
C ASP A 253 -23.59 12.79 -12.47
N THR A 254 -23.43 12.32 -11.21
CA THR A 254 -22.56 12.94 -10.21
C THR A 254 -21.58 11.96 -9.57
N PHE A 255 -21.57 10.70 -10.01
CA PHE A 255 -20.65 9.66 -9.52
C PHE A 255 -20.17 8.78 -10.69
N THR A 256 -18.87 8.80 -11.01
CA THR A 256 -18.33 8.16 -12.20
C THR A 256 -17.21 7.17 -11.88
N PHE A 257 -17.33 5.95 -12.39
CA PHE A 257 -16.24 4.96 -12.40
C PHE A 257 -15.41 5.14 -13.68
N LEU A 258 -14.18 5.66 -13.55
CA LEU A 258 -13.28 5.92 -14.69
C LEU A 258 -12.52 4.67 -15.16
N GLY A 259 -12.64 3.53 -14.44
CA GLY A 259 -11.89 2.32 -14.74
C GLY A 259 -10.41 2.42 -14.37
N TYR A 260 -9.61 1.49 -14.89
CA TYR A 260 -8.16 1.51 -14.68
C TYR A 260 -7.52 2.63 -15.52
N ARG A 261 -6.57 3.33 -14.93
CA ARG A 261 -5.75 4.36 -15.61
C ARG A 261 -4.29 4.13 -15.28
N ASP A 262 -3.42 4.09 -16.28
CA ASP A 262 -1.97 3.93 -16.09
C ASP A 262 -1.34 5.12 -15.36
N ASN A 263 -1.83 6.33 -15.65
CA ASN A 263 -1.46 7.55 -14.97
C ASN A 263 -2.64 8.12 -14.16
N PRO A 264 -2.85 7.68 -12.91
CA PRO A 264 -3.90 8.23 -12.05
C PRO A 264 -3.56 9.64 -11.52
N TYR A 265 -2.30 10.01 -11.49
CA TYR A 265 -1.80 11.21 -10.80
C TYR A 265 -2.33 12.50 -11.40
N LYS A 266 -2.48 12.58 -12.72
CA LYS A 266 -3.03 13.74 -13.42
C LYS A 266 -4.49 14.03 -13.05
N TYR A 267 -5.28 12.99 -12.75
CA TYR A 267 -6.65 13.14 -12.28
C TYR A 267 -6.68 13.52 -10.80
N VAL A 268 -5.84 12.87 -9.97
CA VAL A 268 -5.73 13.19 -8.54
C VAL A 268 -5.33 14.64 -8.35
N LYS A 269 -4.35 15.14 -9.10
CA LYS A 269 -3.89 16.54 -9.02
C LYS A 269 -4.96 17.55 -9.46
N LYS A 270 -5.84 17.19 -10.40
CA LYS A 270 -6.93 18.05 -10.87
C LYS A 270 -8.14 18.06 -9.95
N ALA A 271 -8.32 17.04 -9.13
CA ALA A 271 -9.41 16.97 -8.17
C ALA A 271 -9.20 17.93 -6.98
N ASP A 272 -10.30 18.41 -6.42
CA ASP A 272 -10.28 19.30 -5.26
C ASP A 272 -10.05 18.56 -3.95
N LEU A 273 -10.48 17.29 -3.89
CA LEU A 273 -10.40 16.46 -2.69
C LEU A 273 -10.12 14.99 -3.03
N TYR A 274 -9.17 14.38 -2.36
CA TYR A 274 -8.97 12.94 -2.34
C TYR A 274 -9.68 12.33 -1.13
N VAL A 275 -10.47 11.27 -1.33
CA VAL A 275 -11.15 10.54 -0.24
C VAL A 275 -10.67 9.09 -0.20
N CYS A 276 -10.14 8.69 0.96
CA CYS A 276 -9.86 7.29 1.28
C CYS A 276 -10.98 6.76 2.19
N SER A 277 -11.92 6.01 1.62
CA SER A 277 -13.06 5.43 2.33
C SER A 277 -12.81 4.01 2.83
N SER A 278 -11.56 3.55 2.87
CA SER A 278 -11.19 2.16 3.15
C SER A 278 -11.61 1.72 4.56
N ARG A 279 -12.01 0.46 4.67
CA ARG A 279 -12.23 -0.23 5.95
C ARG A 279 -10.94 -0.77 6.54
N ARG A 280 -9.95 -1.05 5.67
CA ARG A 280 -8.67 -1.63 6.05
C ARG A 280 -7.58 -1.23 5.06
N GLU A 281 -6.47 -0.76 5.61
CA GLU A 281 -5.21 -0.47 4.92
C GLU A 281 -4.04 -0.97 5.78
N GLY A 282 -2.83 -1.03 5.22
CA GLY A 282 -1.60 -1.12 6.00
C GLY A 282 -0.94 0.25 6.06
N PHE A 283 -0.57 0.79 4.88
CA PHE A 283 -0.12 2.16 4.66
C PHE A 283 -0.53 2.56 3.26
N SER A 284 -1.46 3.50 3.13
CA SER A 284 -2.09 3.80 1.84
C SER A 284 -1.14 4.51 0.88
N THR A 285 -0.67 3.80 -0.14
CA THR A 285 0.15 4.39 -1.21
C THR A 285 -0.62 5.47 -1.98
N ALA A 286 -1.92 5.27 -2.20
CA ALA A 286 -2.74 6.23 -2.93
C ALA A 286 -2.96 7.55 -2.15
N VAL A 287 -3.09 7.51 -0.82
CA VAL A 287 -3.07 8.71 0.03
C VAL A 287 -1.69 9.38 -0.04
N THR A 288 -0.61 8.62 0.04
CA THR A 288 0.74 9.17 -0.11
C THR A 288 0.93 9.85 -1.46
N GLU A 289 0.43 9.26 -2.55
CA GLU A 289 0.47 9.81 -3.90
C GLU A 289 -0.35 11.12 -3.99
N ALA A 290 -1.53 11.18 -3.34
CA ALA A 290 -2.34 12.41 -3.26
C ALA A 290 -1.58 13.54 -2.52
N LEU A 291 -0.92 13.23 -1.41
CA LEU A 291 -0.07 14.19 -0.69
C LEU A 291 1.12 14.68 -1.55
N ILE A 292 1.77 13.79 -2.30
CA ILE A 292 2.90 14.14 -3.17
C ILE A 292 2.47 15.13 -4.26
N VAL A 293 1.26 15.00 -4.83
CA VAL A 293 0.75 15.92 -5.85
C VAL A 293 0.06 17.15 -5.25
N GLY A 294 -0.16 17.17 -3.92
CA GLY A 294 -0.70 18.33 -3.20
C GLY A 294 -2.23 18.38 -3.15
N THR A 295 -2.92 17.25 -3.34
CA THR A 295 -4.38 17.16 -3.23
C THR A 295 -4.78 17.00 -1.77
N PRO A 296 -5.72 17.80 -1.22
CA PRO A 296 -6.26 17.63 0.13
C PRO A 296 -6.83 16.22 0.34
N VAL A 297 -6.74 15.69 1.56
CA VAL A 297 -7.16 14.32 1.87
C VAL A 297 -8.14 14.28 3.03
N VAL A 298 -9.21 13.51 2.86
CA VAL A 298 -10.04 12.98 3.97
C VAL A 298 -9.90 11.45 3.95
N SER A 299 -9.55 10.87 5.07
CA SER A 299 -9.37 9.42 5.21
C SER A 299 -10.08 8.88 6.43
N THR A 300 -10.63 7.68 6.32
CA THR A 300 -11.00 6.91 7.51
C THR A 300 -9.76 6.52 8.29
N ASN A 301 -9.91 6.34 9.61
CA ASN A 301 -8.84 5.83 10.47
C ASN A 301 -8.57 4.35 10.15
N CYS A 302 -7.67 4.13 9.21
CA CYS A 302 -7.03 2.86 8.90
C CYS A 302 -5.55 2.95 9.27
N SER A 303 -4.86 1.82 9.33
CA SER A 303 -3.41 1.78 9.59
C SER A 303 -2.66 2.82 8.75
N GLY A 304 -1.78 3.56 9.37
CA GLY A 304 -1.00 4.61 8.74
C GLY A 304 -1.74 5.93 8.47
N ALA A 305 -3.06 6.04 8.72
CA ALA A 305 -3.80 7.27 8.41
C ALA A 305 -3.29 8.47 9.23
N TYR A 306 -3.10 8.30 10.54
CA TYR A 306 -2.55 9.36 11.40
C TYR A 306 -1.09 9.67 11.10
N GLU A 307 -0.32 8.68 10.64
CA GLU A 307 1.07 8.89 10.23
C GLU A 307 1.14 9.68 8.92
N LEU A 308 0.19 9.48 8.02
CA LEU A 308 0.10 10.24 6.76
C LEU A 308 -0.42 11.66 7.00
N LEU A 309 -1.49 11.81 7.78
CA LEU A 309 -2.27 13.05 7.87
C LEU A 309 -2.06 13.83 9.17
N GLY A 310 -1.26 13.27 10.11
CA GLY A 310 -1.01 13.89 11.42
C GLY A 310 -2.02 13.45 12.48
N LYS A 311 -1.57 13.33 13.74
CA LYS A 311 -2.40 12.87 14.88
C LYS A 311 -3.52 13.85 15.24
N ASN A 312 -3.35 15.15 14.91
CA ASN A 312 -4.32 16.20 15.14
C ASN A 312 -4.85 16.78 13.80
N ASN A 313 -4.85 15.99 12.75
CA ASN A 313 -5.30 16.41 11.41
C ASN A 313 -4.46 17.57 10.84
N GLU A 314 -3.13 17.56 11.05
CA GLU A 314 -2.25 18.64 10.58
C GLU A 314 -2.17 18.73 9.04
N TYR A 315 -2.28 17.57 8.34
CA TYR A 315 -2.06 17.49 6.88
C TYR A 315 -3.26 16.98 6.08
N GLY A 316 -4.36 16.65 6.75
CA GLY A 316 -5.61 16.17 6.19
C GLY A 316 -6.57 15.82 7.32
N ILE A 317 -7.77 15.35 7.02
CA ILE A 317 -8.75 14.96 8.04
C ILE A 317 -8.77 13.42 8.15
N VAL A 318 -8.49 12.90 9.34
CA VAL A 318 -8.72 11.50 9.70
C VAL A 318 -10.01 11.43 10.50
N THR A 319 -10.91 10.57 10.07
CA THR A 319 -12.22 10.35 10.72
C THR A 319 -12.26 8.97 11.35
N GLU A 320 -13.15 8.74 12.29
CA GLU A 320 -13.46 7.38 12.71
C GLU A 320 -13.87 6.51 11.50
N ASN A 321 -13.60 5.19 11.60
CA ASN A 321 -13.81 4.27 10.48
C ASN A 321 -15.29 3.83 10.37
N ASN A 322 -16.20 4.80 10.27
CA ASN A 322 -17.62 4.60 10.05
C ASN A 322 -18.18 5.60 9.02
N GLU A 323 -19.39 5.37 8.56
CA GLU A 323 -20.04 6.15 7.49
C GLU A 323 -20.32 7.60 7.93
N ASP A 324 -20.83 7.78 9.15
CA ASP A 324 -21.26 9.10 9.63
C ASP A 324 -20.06 10.02 9.90
N ALA A 325 -19.01 9.50 10.54
CA ALA A 325 -17.78 10.26 10.77
C ALA A 325 -17.10 10.65 9.45
N LEU A 326 -17.05 9.74 8.46
CA LEU A 326 -16.51 10.04 7.14
C LEU A 326 -17.34 11.11 6.43
N TYR A 327 -18.67 11.02 6.50
CA TYR A 327 -19.57 12.05 5.98
C TYR A 327 -19.27 13.44 6.58
N GLU A 328 -19.20 13.53 7.91
CA GLU A 328 -18.92 14.79 8.59
C GLU A 328 -17.54 15.35 8.22
N GLY A 329 -16.52 14.50 8.09
CA GLY A 329 -15.18 14.89 7.66
C GLY A 329 -15.18 15.46 6.23
N ILE A 330 -15.87 14.80 5.30
CA ILE A 330 -16.01 15.25 3.91
C ILE A 330 -16.81 16.56 3.89
N LYS A 331 -17.99 16.62 4.53
CA LYS A 331 -18.83 17.81 4.59
C LYS A 331 -18.06 19.02 5.14
N LYS A 332 -17.34 18.84 6.25
CA LYS A 332 -16.49 19.88 6.82
C LYS A 332 -15.47 20.41 5.81
N MET A 333 -14.82 19.50 5.07
CA MET A 333 -13.82 19.88 4.06
C MET A 333 -14.46 20.71 2.92
N LEU A 334 -15.68 20.35 2.50
CA LEU A 334 -16.36 20.98 1.37
C LEU A 334 -17.06 22.31 1.73
N THR A 335 -17.53 22.48 2.97
CA THR A 335 -18.38 23.61 3.37
C THR A 335 -17.65 24.68 4.19
N THR A 336 -16.46 24.38 4.73
CA THR A 336 -15.69 25.37 5.48
C THR A 336 -14.89 26.24 4.50
N PRO A 337 -15.07 27.57 4.51
CA PRO A 337 -14.37 28.46 3.59
C PRO A 337 -12.84 28.30 3.66
N ASN A 338 -12.19 28.26 2.51
CA ASN A 338 -10.73 28.19 2.33
C ASN A 338 -10.08 26.91 2.93
N LEU A 339 -10.85 25.92 3.41
CA LEU A 339 -10.28 24.75 4.05
C LEU A 339 -9.58 23.83 3.04
N LEU A 340 -10.15 23.65 1.85
CA LEU A 340 -9.53 22.89 0.76
C LEU A 340 -8.17 23.50 0.38
N GLU A 341 -8.09 24.81 0.19
CA GLU A 341 -6.84 25.50 -0.15
C GLU A 341 -5.79 25.36 0.96
N ALA A 342 -6.21 25.52 2.21
CA ALA A 342 -5.33 25.37 3.37
C ALA A 342 -4.75 23.94 3.44
N TYR A 343 -5.59 22.92 3.20
CA TYR A 343 -5.11 21.53 3.20
C TYR A 343 -4.34 21.16 1.94
N ALA A 344 -4.56 21.82 0.80
CA ALA A 344 -3.71 21.62 -0.38
C ALA A 344 -2.26 22.04 -0.11
N ALA A 345 -2.05 23.19 0.54
CA ALA A 345 -0.72 23.63 0.94
C ALA A 345 -0.05 22.64 1.92
N LYS A 346 -0.81 22.19 2.94
CA LYS A 346 -0.33 21.20 3.93
C LYS A 346 -0.06 19.83 3.33
N ALA A 347 -0.89 19.35 2.41
CA ALA A 347 -0.67 18.11 1.68
C ALA A 347 0.65 18.15 0.90
N LYS A 348 0.90 19.25 0.17
CA LYS A 348 2.15 19.47 -0.57
C LYS A 348 3.38 19.51 0.34
N GLU A 349 3.25 20.08 1.54
CA GLU A 349 4.31 20.06 2.56
C GLU A 349 4.56 18.63 3.03
N ARG A 350 3.51 17.90 3.42
CA ARG A 350 3.60 16.52 3.92
C ARG A 350 4.16 15.56 2.89
N GLY A 351 3.79 15.72 1.62
CA GLY A 351 4.29 14.90 0.50
C GLY A 351 5.82 14.86 0.39
N LYS A 352 6.54 15.91 0.85
CA LYS A 352 8.01 15.94 0.88
C LYS A 352 8.61 14.94 1.87
N ALA A 353 7.87 14.52 2.88
CA ALA A 353 8.33 13.50 3.83
C ALA A 353 8.41 12.11 3.20
N PHE A 354 7.62 11.86 2.14
CA PHE A 354 7.54 10.59 1.42
C PHE A 354 8.28 10.63 0.08
N SER A 355 9.32 11.48 -0.05
CA SER A 355 10.15 11.49 -1.25
C SER A 355 10.89 10.17 -1.44
N THR A 356 11.10 9.80 -2.70
CA THR A 356 11.85 8.58 -3.07
C THR A 356 13.20 8.53 -2.35
N GLU A 357 13.96 9.63 -2.39
CA GLU A 357 15.26 9.74 -1.75
C GLU A 357 15.23 9.40 -0.26
N LYS A 358 14.27 9.99 0.50
CA LYS A 358 14.19 9.76 1.95
C LYS A 358 13.81 8.33 2.30
N THR A 359 12.83 7.77 1.59
CA THR A 359 12.34 6.42 1.89
C THR A 359 13.34 5.36 1.46
N VAL A 360 14.01 5.52 0.32
CA VAL A 360 15.08 4.61 -0.12
C VAL A 360 16.27 4.68 0.84
N LYS A 361 16.73 5.89 1.18
CA LYS A 361 17.87 6.09 2.10
C LYS A 361 17.61 5.42 3.45
N ALA A 362 16.41 5.55 4.02
CA ALA A 362 16.07 4.90 5.28
C ALA A 362 16.18 3.37 5.21
N VAL A 363 15.74 2.77 4.09
CA VAL A 363 15.90 1.32 3.86
C VAL A 363 17.37 0.94 3.71
N GLU A 364 18.15 1.69 2.93
CA GLU A 364 19.58 1.42 2.74
C GLU A 364 20.36 1.53 4.05
N GLU A 365 20.10 2.54 4.86
CA GLU A 365 20.71 2.71 6.18
C GLU A 365 20.37 1.53 7.11
N MET A 366 19.10 1.09 7.12
CA MET A 366 18.69 -0.10 7.86
C MET A 366 19.46 -1.34 7.39
N LEU A 367 19.52 -1.61 6.08
CA LEU A 367 20.21 -2.78 5.53
C LEU A 367 21.71 -2.78 5.81
N LEU A 368 22.35 -1.61 5.88
CA LEU A 368 23.77 -1.49 6.21
C LEU A 368 24.06 -1.60 7.72
N SER A 369 23.04 -1.46 8.56
CA SER A 369 23.17 -1.49 10.03
C SER A 369 23.02 -2.89 10.65
N ILE A 370 22.73 -3.93 9.83
CA ILE A 370 22.40 -5.27 10.33
C ILE A 370 23.66 -6.14 10.46
#